data_e39882e6cdc401f2b9511bff2d26a9fa
#
_entry.id   e39882e6cdc401f2b9511bff2d26a9fa
#
_cell.length_a   1.000
_cell.length_b   1.000
_cell.length_c   1.000
_cell.angle_alpha   90.00
_cell.angle_beta   90.00
_cell.angle_gamma   90.00
#
_symmetry.space_group_name_H-M   'P 1'
#
loop_
_entity.id
_entity.type
_entity.pdbx_description
1 polymer ?
#
loop_
_entity_poly.entity_id
_entity_poly.type
_entity_poly.pdbx_seq_one_letter_code
_entity_poly.pdbx_strand_id
1 'polypeptide(L)'
;MQLIKDASAEKLRGAYYTPPAIASFILHWGINGGQDADILEPSCGDGVFLECMRDENMLFNTVTAIEYEAAEANKARTLGLHDSEVINQDFHRFCLDTDKRFDLVVGNPPFIRYQYYDPAQQKLADEIFNNAKLKRTKLTNAWVTFVVGCTQLLRDNGKMGFVIPSELLMVKYAQQLRKYLAKTFNKINIISFENLVFEEIQQEVVLLLCEKNGTNEHKIEHIEVKDTQGLLTLDPHQLRFPSKDINFHTDKWTYYFLDKMELDLLDKVKKATTISSFANVEVGITTGSNNFFTVPQSVVSMYQLQDYARPMVGRSVQVNSLCFTKRDWKANVASEAKAYLLVFTPDSKENGNEGVKAYLKNGEAADIDKGYKTSIRDQWWVIPSIKLSDALFLRRNNLYPKFVLNEAGAYTTDTMHRVFIKDGVNKKAFVASYYNSLSFAFAEILGRNFGGGCLELMPSEVGGIYLPYREENEKIFDTLDHMLRRKASADEILDYTDEIILHQGMGLSEKEVKLARSIWRKIINRRLTRETLEKSMEKKETEKKKYIQLKILELFDQYDLEPITQNT
;
A
#
# COMPACT_ATOMS: atom_id res chain seq x y z
N MET A 1 4.28 2.77 13.02
CA MET A 1 5.44 1.89 12.76
C MET A 1 5.72 1.20 14.08
N GLN A 2 5.25 -0.02 14.26
CA GLN A 2 5.62 -0.82 15.43
C GLN A 2 7.14 -1.03 15.38
N LEU A 3 7.79 -0.78 16.51
CA LEU A 3 9.22 -0.99 16.64
C LEU A 3 9.52 -2.49 16.50
N ILE A 4 10.59 -2.84 15.80
CA ILE A 4 11.07 -4.21 15.55
C ILE A 4 11.18 -5.04 16.86
N LYS A 5 11.26 -4.38 18.01
CA LYS A 5 11.33 -5.03 19.33
C LYS A 5 10.06 -5.76 19.78
N ASP A 6 8.89 -5.44 19.18
CA ASP A 6 7.59 -5.98 19.58
C ASP A 6 7.01 -6.99 18.57
N ALA A 7 7.74 -7.32 17.50
CA ALA A 7 7.30 -8.29 16.52
C ALA A 7 7.68 -9.71 16.97
N SER A 8 6.72 -10.64 17.00
CA SER A 8 7.04 -12.06 17.23
C SER A 8 8.01 -12.57 16.17
N ALA A 9 8.80 -13.59 16.49
CA ALA A 9 9.74 -14.21 15.55
C ALA A 9 9.03 -14.67 14.25
N GLU A 10 7.76 -15.07 14.32
CA GLU A 10 6.91 -15.45 13.18
C GLU A 10 6.57 -14.27 12.28
N LYS A 11 6.23 -13.10 12.84
CA LYS A 11 6.00 -11.87 12.07
C LYS A 11 7.25 -11.37 11.34
N LEU A 12 8.42 -11.57 11.94
CA LEU A 12 9.70 -11.20 11.30
C LEU A 12 10.06 -12.11 10.12
N ARG A 13 9.62 -13.39 10.16
CA ARG A 13 9.82 -14.37 9.08
C ARG A 13 8.80 -14.24 7.95
N GLY A 14 7.70 -13.48 8.13
CA GLY A 14 6.63 -13.35 7.15
C GLY A 14 5.88 -14.65 6.88
N ALA A 15 5.95 -15.60 7.81
CA ALA A 15 5.23 -16.87 7.74
C ALA A 15 3.77 -16.66 8.14
N TYR A 16 2.87 -16.90 7.20
CA TYR A 16 1.43 -16.82 7.42
C TYR A 16 0.80 -18.10 6.91
N TYR A 17 0.14 -18.84 7.80
CA TYR A 17 -0.50 -20.10 7.45
C TYR A 17 -1.69 -19.89 6.54
N THR A 18 -1.68 -20.57 5.40
CA THR A 18 -2.76 -20.48 4.40
C THR A 18 -4.01 -21.18 4.93
N PRO A 19 -5.21 -20.54 4.89
CA PRO A 19 -6.44 -21.26 5.19
C PRO A 19 -6.62 -22.48 4.29
N PRO A 20 -6.98 -23.67 4.82
CA PRO A 20 -7.15 -24.90 4.02
C PRO A 20 -8.07 -24.74 2.81
N ALA A 21 -9.15 -23.97 2.93
CA ALA A 21 -10.07 -23.69 1.82
C ALA A 21 -9.40 -23.00 0.63
N ILE A 22 -8.40 -22.16 0.88
CA ILE A 22 -7.64 -21.49 -0.17
C ILE A 22 -6.64 -22.46 -0.82
N ALA A 23 -5.93 -23.25 -0.01
CA ALA A 23 -5.00 -24.26 -0.51
C ALA A 23 -5.73 -25.28 -1.38
N SER A 24 -6.85 -25.84 -0.91
CA SER A 24 -7.72 -26.77 -1.65
C SER A 24 -8.21 -26.14 -2.96
N PHE A 25 -8.70 -24.90 -2.95
CA PHE A 25 -9.16 -24.22 -4.17
C PHE A 25 -8.04 -24.09 -5.22
N ILE A 26 -6.83 -23.68 -4.81
CA ILE A 26 -5.69 -23.54 -5.71
C ILE A 26 -5.28 -24.89 -6.29
N LEU A 27 -5.27 -25.93 -5.47
CA LEU A 27 -4.95 -27.30 -5.89
C LEU A 27 -5.97 -27.83 -6.90
N HIS A 28 -7.25 -27.74 -6.64
CA HIS A 28 -8.30 -28.15 -7.59
C HIS A 28 -8.24 -27.38 -8.92
N TRP A 29 -7.94 -26.07 -8.85
CA TRP A 29 -7.72 -25.30 -10.08
C TRP A 29 -6.49 -25.80 -10.85
N GLY A 30 -5.40 -26.15 -10.15
CA GLY A 30 -4.14 -26.56 -10.75
C GLY A 30 -4.15 -27.98 -11.33
N ILE A 31 -4.66 -28.94 -10.57
CA ILE A 31 -4.59 -30.41 -10.85
C ILE A 31 -5.71 -30.86 -11.80
N ASN A 32 -6.38 -30.05 -12.51
CA ASN A 32 -7.50 -30.30 -13.42
C ASN A 32 -7.50 -31.72 -14.10
N GLY A 33 -7.80 -32.76 -13.32
CA GLY A 33 -7.98 -34.13 -13.78
C GLY A 33 -6.72 -34.87 -14.30
N GLY A 34 -5.52 -34.29 -14.17
CA GLY A 34 -4.27 -34.88 -14.64
C GLY A 34 -3.57 -35.70 -13.54
N GLN A 35 -3.45 -37.01 -13.75
CA GLN A 35 -2.75 -37.93 -12.83
C GLN A 35 -1.22 -37.80 -12.86
N ASP A 36 -0.64 -37.02 -13.79
CA ASP A 36 0.78 -37.01 -14.10
C ASP A 36 1.47 -35.67 -13.80
N ALA A 37 0.89 -34.81 -12.94
CA ALA A 37 1.47 -33.52 -12.66
C ALA A 37 2.63 -33.61 -11.67
N ASP A 38 3.79 -33.07 -12.05
CA ASP A 38 4.90 -32.79 -11.13
C ASP A 38 4.64 -31.42 -10.48
N ILE A 39 4.53 -31.40 -9.15
CA ILE A 39 4.12 -30.24 -8.36
C ILE A 39 5.28 -29.71 -7.56
N LEU A 40 5.44 -28.36 -7.53
CA LEU A 40 6.37 -27.67 -6.65
C LEU A 40 5.63 -26.80 -5.65
N GLU A 41 5.96 -26.91 -4.37
CA GLU A 41 5.62 -25.97 -3.32
C GLU A 41 6.90 -25.31 -2.79
N PRO A 42 7.20 -24.05 -3.11
CA PRO A 42 8.50 -23.43 -2.87
C PRO A 42 8.73 -22.97 -1.42
N SER A 43 7.72 -22.99 -0.57
CA SER A 43 7.75 -22.59 0.84
C SER A 43 6.59 -23.24 1.59
N CYS A 44 6.74 -24.54 1.90
CA CYS A 44 5.60 -25.33 2.37
C CYS A 44 5.20 -25.08 3.84
N GLY A 45 6.06 -24.45 4.65
CA GLY A 45 5.79 -24.28 6.07
C GLY A 45 5.55 -25.62 6.75
N ASP A 46 4.46 -25.70 7.51
CA ASP A 46 3.99 -26.94 8.17
C ASP A 46 3.25 -27.91 7.22
N GLY A 47 3.00 -27.51 5.96
CA GLY A 47 2.54 -28.38 4.89
C GLY A 47 1.04 -28.36 4.59
N VAL A 48 0.34 -27.23 4.73
CA VAL A 48 -1.11 -27.16 4.48
C VAL A 48 -1.51 -27.61 3.06
N PHE A 49 -0.74 -27.33 2.03
CA PHE A 49 -1.01 -27.83 0.67
C PHE A 49 -0.83 -29.34 0.59
N LEU A 50 0.22 -29.90 1.24
CA LEU A 50 0.45 -31.34 1.31
C LEU A 50 -0.69 -32.04 2.08
N GLU A 51 -1.15 -31.44 3.17
CA GLU A 51 -2.29 -31.94 3.95
C GLU A 51 -3.58 -31.98 3.11
N CYS A 52 -3.91 -30.92 2.38
CA CYS A 52 -5.05 -30.89 1.48
C CYS A 52 -4.94 -31.97 0.39
N MET A 53 -3.78 -32.16 -0.23
CA MET A 53 -3.57 -33.21 -1.24
C MET A 53 -3.82 -34.61 -0.67
N ARG A 54 -3.33 -34.87 0.56
CA ARG A 54 -3.52 -36.15 1.26
C ARG A 54 -5.00 -36.36 1.63
N ASP A 55 -5.62 -35.40 2.29
CA ASP A 55 -6.96 -35.55 2.86
C ASP A 55 -8.05 -35.63 1.80
N GLU A 56 -7.83 -34.97 0.66
CA GLU A 56 -8.74 -35.01 -0.49
C GLU A 56 -8.37 -36.10 -1.51
N ASN A 57 -7.35 -36.93 -1.24
CA ASN A 57 -6.89 -38.02 -2.11
C ASN A 57 -6.63 -37.54 -3.56
N MET A 58 -5.95 -36.39 -3.72
CA MET A 58 -5.65 -35.83 -5.02
C MET A 58 -4.66 -36.69 -5.81
N LEU A 59 -4.82 -36.76 -7.12
CA LEU A 59 -3.93 -37.53 -8.00
C LEU A 59 -2.88 -36.61 -8.63
N PHE A 60 -1.61 -37.01 -8.54
CA PHE A 60 -0.45 -36.33 -9.11
C PHE A 60 0.68 -37.33 -9.36
N ASN A 61 1.74 -36.94 -10.06
CA ASN A 61 2.93 -37.78 -10.26
C ASN A 61 3.89 -37.64 -9.06
N THR A 62 4.43 -36.44 -8.83
CA THR A 62 5.34 -36.16 -7.70
C THR A 62 5.07 -34.78 -7.10
N VAL A 63 5.38 -34.63 -5.80
CA VAL A 63 5.42 -33.35 -5.11
C VAL A 63 6.81 -33.08 -4.59
N THR A 64 7.38 -31.94 -4.96
CA THR A 64 8.62 -31.41 -4.36
C THR A 64 8.24 -30.19 -3.50
N ALA A 65 8.42 -30.28 -2.18
CA ALA A 65 8.15 -29.22 -1.23
C ALA A 65 9.44 -28.69 -0.63
N ILE A 66 9.64 -27.39 -0.63
CA ILE A 66 10.83 -26.74 -0.09
C ILE A 66 10.46 -25.97 1.16
N GLU A 67 11.25 -26.11 2.23
CA GLU A 67 11.09 -25.33 3.45
C GLU A 67 12.46 -25.00 4.05
N TYR A 68 12.65 -23.73 4.38
CA TYR A 68 13.89 -23.23 4.96
C TYR A 68 14.07 -23.62 6.42
N GLU A 69 12.98 -23.55 7.20
CA GLU A 69 13.00 -23.84 8.63
C GLU A 69 12.89 -25.35 8.90
N ALA A 70 13.92 -25.92 9.50
CA ALA A 70 13.99 -27.37 9.75
C ALA A 70 12.83 -27.90 10.61
N ALA A 71 12.34 -27.11 11.57
CA ALA A 71 11.21 -27.49 12.42
C ALA A 71 9.91 -27.63 11.62
N GLU A 72 9.63 -26.68 10.70
CA GLU A 72 8.46 -26.71 9.85
C GLU A 72 8.57 -27.81 8.77
N ALA A 73 9.75 -27.94 8.14
CA ALA A 73 10.00 -29.04 7.21
C ALA A 73 9.77 -30.43 7.83
N ASN A 74 10.12 -30.60 9.10
CA ASN A 74 9.86 -31.86 9.82
C ASN A 74 8.35 -32.09 10.07
N LYS A 75 7.59 -31.04 10.37
CA LYS A 75 6.13 -31.16 10.48
C LYS A 75 5.53 -31.60 9.14
N ALA A 76 5.90 -30.93 8.05
CA ALA A 76 5.44 -31.29 6.71
C ALA A 76 5.78 -32.74 6.33
N ARG A 77 6.96 -33.25 6.69
CA ARG A 77 7.35 -34.67 6.47
C ARG A 77 6.45 -35.64 7.24
N THR A 78 6.00 -35.28 8.47
CA THR A 78 5.15 -36.15 9.27
C THR A 78 3.73 -36.34 8.71
N LEU A 79 3.33 -35.51 7.74
CA LEU A 79 2.04 -35.66 7.05
C LEU A 79 1.95 -36.96 6.25
N GLY A 80 3.09 -37.51 5.79
CA GLY A 80 3.14 -38.82 5.15
C GLY A 80 2.44 -38.85 3.78
N LEU A 81 2.47 -37.75 3.02
CA LEU A 81 1.93 -37.73 1.66
C LEU A 81 2.79 -38.64 0.77
N HIS A 82 2.14 -39.59 0.04
CA HIS A 82 2.86 -40.47 -0.88
C HIS A 82 3.43 -39.67 -2.06
N ASP A 83 4.46 -40.18 -2.70
CA ASP A 83 5.13 -39.56 -3.86
C ASP A 83 5.53 -38.08 -3.65
N SER A 84 5.87 -37.73 -2.41
CA SER A 84 6.31 -36.41 -2.02
C SER A 84 7.71 -36.39 -1.41
N GLU A 85 8.46 -35.35 -1.70
CA GLU A 85 9.79 -35.06 -1.15
C GLU A 85 9.77 -33.68 -0.47
N VAL A 86 9.99 -33.63 0.85
CA VAL A 86 10.16 -32.36 1.57
C VAL A 86 11.65 -32.09 1.79
N ILE A 87 12.16 -31.07 1.13
CA ILE A 87 13.57 -30.65 1.15
C ILE A 87 13.74 -29.46 2.10
N ASN A 88 14.56 -29.64 3.14
CA ASN A 88 14.92 -28.53 4.02
C ASN A 88 16.09 -27.76 3.42
N GLN A 89 15.78 -26.71 2.66
CA GLN A 89 16.74 -25.89 1.92
C GLN A 89 16.18 -24.48 1.67
N ASP A 90 17.06 -23.52 1.40
CA ASP A 90 16.68 -22.21 0.84
C ASP A 90 16.16 -22.38 -0.60
N PHE A 91 14.94 -21.86 -0.86
CA PHE A 91 14.31 -21.96 -2.18
C PHE A 91 15.17 -21.32 -3.29
N HIS A 92 15.84 -20.20 -3.02
CA HIS A 92 16.67 -19.54 -4.03
C HIS A 92 17.81 -20.44 -4.47
N ARG A 93 18.43 -21.16 -3.52
CA ARG A 93 19.47 -22.15 -3.81
C ARG A 93 18.89 -23.31 -4.63
N PHE A 94 17.77 -23.88 -4.17
CA PHE A 94 17.09 -24.93 -4.91
C PHE A 94 16.76 -24.51 -6.34
N CYS A 95 16.21 -23.30 -6.51
CA CYS A 95 15.82 -22.78 -7.81
C CYS A 95 16.98 -22.66 -8.81
N LEU A 96 18.18 -22.32 -8.32
CA LEU A 96 19.38 -22.17 -9.16
C LEU A 96 20.10 -23.49 -9.44
N ASP A 97 20.01 -24.45 -8.52
CA ASP A 97 20.76 -25.69 -8.59
C ASP A 97 19.97 -26.84 -9.25
N THR A 98 18.64 -26.74 -9.38
CA THR A 98 17.79 -27.84 -9.88
C THR A 98 17.57 -27.81 -11.40
N ASP A 99 17.65 -29.01 -12.00
CA ASP A 99 17.23 -29.25 -13.38
C ASP A 99 15.75 -29.67 -13.49
N LYS A 100 15.06 -29.89 -12.34
CA LYS A 100 13.62 -30.27 -12.33
C LYS A 100 12.75 -29.17 -12.95
N ARG A 101 11.70 -29.57 -13.65
CA ARG A 101 10.66 -28.69 -14.18
C ARG A 101 9.30 -29.24 -13.79
N PHE A 102 8.36 -28.33 -13.53
CA PHE A 102 7.09 -28.64 -12.91
C PHE A 102 5.92 -28.27 -13.81
N ASP A 103 4.84 -29.04 -13.73
CA ASP A 103 3.57 -28.77 -14.41
C ASP A 103 2.74 -27.78 -13.59
N LEU A 104 2.86 -27.84 -12.26
CA LEU A 104 2.13 -26.99 -11.35
C LEU A 104 3.06 -26.46 -10.25
N VAL A 105 2.98 -25.17 -9.99
CA VAL A 105 3.58 -24.55 -8.80
C VAL A 105 2.47 -23.93 -7.96
N VAL A 106 2.42 -24.26 -6.66
CA VAL A 106 1.46 -23.74 -5.70
C VAL A 106 2.16 -23.24 -4.46
N GLY A 107 1.54 -22.31 -3.73
CA GLY A 107 2.08 -21.90 -2.44
C GLY A 107 1.67 -20.52 -1.96
N ASN A 108 2.17 -20.17 -0.79
CA ASN A 108 2.07 -18.85 -0.16
C ASN A 108 3.48 -18.38 0.20
N PRO A 109 4.19 -17.69 -0.71
CA PRO A 109 5.57 -17.28 -0.47
C PRO A 109 5.68 -16.23 0.64
N PRO A 110 6.83 -16.15 1.36
CA PRO A 110 6.98 -15.29 2.52
C PRO A 110 6.91 -13.79 2.18
N PHE A 111 6.18 -12.99 3.00
CA PHE A 111 6.01 -11.54 2.80
C PHE A 111 7.07 -10.73 3.56
N ILE A 112 8.33 -11.02 3.32
CA ILE A 112 9.48 -10.40 4.00
C ILE A 112 10.09 -9.31 3.11
N ARG A 113 10.43 -8.17 3.71
CA ARG A 113 11.20 -7.15 2.98
C ARG A 113 12.61 -7.64 2.73
N TYR A 114 13.09 -7.50 1.50
CA TYR A 114 14.41 -7.91 1.06
C TYR A 114 15.58 -7.48 1.97
N GLN A 115 15.48 -6.32 2.60
CA GLN A 115 16.51 -5.82 3.52
C GLN A 115 16.74 -6.72 4.75
N TYR A 116 15.82 -7.65 5.01
CA TYR A 116 15.94 -8.63 6.11
C TYR A 116 16.54 -9.96 5.66
N TYR A 117 16.82 -10.14 4.37
CA TYR A 117 17.59 -11.27 3.89
C TYR A 117 19.06 -11.12 4.29
N ASP A 118 19.71 -12.22 4.60
CA ASP A 118 21.15 -12.21 4.77
C ASP A 118 21.87 -11.94 3.42
N PRO A 119 23.15 -11.52 3.43
CA PRO A 119 23.87 -11.20 2.20
C PRO A 119 24.01 -12.37 1.21
N ALA A 120 23.99 -13.63 1.67
CA ALA A 120 24.06 -14.80 0.79
C ALA A 120 22.73 -15.01 0.07
N GLN A 121 21.61 -14.96 0.77
CA GLN A 121 20.27 -15.00 0.19
C GLN A 121 20.05 -13.86 -0.81
N GLN A 122 20.57 -12.66 -0.49
CA GLN A 122 20.48 -11.52 -1.40
C GLN A 122 21.17 -11.77 -2.74
N LYS A 123 22.33 -12.42 -2.75
CA LYS A 123 23.05 -12.78 -3.99
C LYS A 123 22.29 -13.79 -4.83
N LEU A 124 21.75 -14.83 -4.20
CA LEU A 124 20.94 -15.85 -4.90
C LEU A 124 19.69 -15.21 -5.53
N ALA A 125 19.00 -14.35 -4.78
CA ALA A 125 17.86 -13.61 -5.29
C ALA A 125 18.23 -12.71 -6.48
N ASP A 126 19.37 -12.02 -6.43
CA ASP A 126 19.87 -11.22 -7.56
C ASP A 126 20.14 -12.08 -8.80
N GLU A 127 20.66 -13.28 -8.65
CA GLU A 127 20.92 -14.20 -9.75
C GLU A 127 19.61 -14.65 -10.42
N ILE A 128 18.59 -15.02 -9.64
CA ILE A 128 17.24 -15.35 -10.16
C ILE A 128 16.66 -14.19 -10.97
N PHE A 129 16.78 -12.95 -10.48
CA PHE A 129 16.33 -11.76 -11.21
C PHE A 129 17.10 -11.54 -12.52
N ASN A 130 18.43 -11.71 -12.49
CA ASN A 130 19.27 -11.54 -13.66
C ASN A 130 18.93 -12.56 -14.75
N ASN A 131 18.67 -13.83 -14.39
CA ASN A 131 18.23 -14.88 -15.31
C ASN A 131 16.90 -14.51 -16.00
N ALA A 132 15.98 -13.83 -15.30
CA ALA A 132 14.75 -13.30 -15.85
C ALA A 132 14.91 -11.94 -16.58
N LYS A 133 16.13 -11.40 -16.67
CA LYS A 133 16.43 -10.04 -17.19
C LYS A 133 15.66 -8.93 -16.48
N LEU A 134 15.43 -9.10 -15.19
CA LEU A 134 14.78 -8.14 -14.31
C LEU A 134 15.80 -7.42 -13.42
N LYS A 135 15.44 -6.22 -12.94
CA LYS A 135 16.27 -5.48 -12.00
C LYS A 135 15.56 -5.39 -10.65
N ARG A 136 16.23 -5.86 -9.61
CA ARG A 136 15.72 -5.76 -8.27
C ARG A 136 16.02 -4.38 -7.66
N THR A 137 15.15 -3.93 -6.76
CA THR A 137 15.33 -2.71 -5.98
C THR A 137 15.39 -3.03 -4.49
N LYS A 138 15.96 -2.13 -3.67
CA LYS A 138 16.00 -2.28 -2.21
C LYS A 138 14.61 -2.37 -1.55
N LEU A 139 13.54 -2.01 -2.28
CA LEU A 139 12.15 -2.07 -1.81
C LEU A 139 11.43 -3.36 -2.22
N THR A 140 12.07 -4.21 -3.04
CA THR A 140 11.47 -5.47 -3.51
C THR A 140 11.22 -6.40 -2.31
N ASN A 141 10.03 -6.98 -2.24
CA ASN A 141 9.66 -7.95 -1.22
C ASN A 141 10.06 -9.36 -1.66
N ALA A 142 10.27 -10.27 -0.71
CA ALA A 142 10.71 -11.66 -0.92
C ALA A 142 9.81 -12.42 -1.88
N TRP A 143 8.49 -12.35 -1.72
CA TRP A 143 7.52 -13.06 -2.57
C TRP A 143 7.74 -12.80 -4.07
N VAL A 144 8.28 -11.63 -4.44
CA VAL A 144 8.57 -11.31 -5.85
C VAL A 144 9.63 -12.25 -6.42
N THR A 145 10.67 -12.57 -5.64
CA THR A 145 11.74 -13.49 -6.07
C THR A 145 11.21 -14.92 -6.21
N PHE A 146 10.34 -15.34 -5.30
CA PHE A 146 9.67 -16.65 -5.39
C PHE A 146 8.83 -16.75 -6.67
N VAL A 147 8.02 -15.75 -6.98
CA VAL A 147 7.22 -15.72 -8.22
C VAL A 147 8.11 -15.80 -9.45
N VAL A 148 9.20 -15.02 -9.50
CA VAL A 148 10.14 -15.04 -10.65
C VAL A 148 10.85 -16.37 -10.78
N GLY A 149 11.38 -16.92 -9.69
CA GLY A 149 12.07 -18.21 -9.68
C GLY A 149 11.14 -19.37 -10.09
N CYS A 150 9.97 -19.43 -9.51
CA CYS A 150 8.96 -20.46 -9.85
C CYS A 150 8.52 -20.39 -11.31
N THR A 151 8.40 -19.17 -11.87
CA THR A 151 8.08 -19.01 -13.30
C THR A 151 9.15 -19.66 -14.21
N GLN A 152 10.43 -19.63 -13.79
CA GLN A 152 11.55 -20.24 -14.54
C GLN A 152 11.57 -21.78 -14.43
N LEU A 153 10.98 -22.33 -13.36
CA LEU A 153 10.89 -23.77 -13.13
C LEU A 153 9.66 -24.42 -13.78
N LEU A 154 8.71 -23.63 -14.31
CA LEU A 154 7.51 -24.12 -14.97
C LEU A 154 7.81 -24.64 -16.39
N ARG A 155 7.19 -25.78 -16.73
CA ARG A 155 7.09 -26.28 -18.12
C ARG A 155 6.28 -25.34 -19.01
N ASP A 156 6.33 -25.56 -20.32
CA ASP A 156 5.66 -24.68 -21.31
C ASP A 156 4.14 -24.60 -21.15
N ASN A 157 3.48 -25.66 -20.73
CA ASN A 157 2.03 -25.65 -20.45
C ASN A 157 1.74 -25.62 -18.93
N GLY A 158 2.70 -25.19 -18.14
CA GLY A 158 2.60 -25.20 -16.68
C GLY A 158 1.69 -24.11 -16.12
N LYS A 159 1.23 -24.37 -14.91
CA LYS A 159 0.37 -23.47 -14.12
C LYS A 159 1.06 -23.02 -12.83
N MET A 160 0.74 -21.81 -12.38
CA MET A 160 1.22 -21.27 -11.11
C MET A 160 0.06 -20.65 -10.33
N GLY A 161 -0.21 -21.16 -9.13
CA GLY A 161 -1.26 -20.68 -8.23
C GLY A 161 -0.67 -20.22 -6.89
N PHE A 162 -0.68 -18.91 -6.65
CA PHE A 162 -0.09 -18.32 -5.45
C PHE A 162 -1.05 -17.44 -4.67
N VAL A 163 -0.90 -17.47 -3.34
CA VAL A 163 -1.42 -16.43 -2.44
C VAL A 163 -0.34 -15.34 -2.34
N ILE A 164 -0.64 -14.13 -2.77
CA ILE A 164 0.34 -13.02 -2.75
C ILE A 164 -0.29 -11.72 -2.26
N PRO A 165 0.51 -10.77 -1.74
CA PRO A 165 0.00 -9.46 -1.36
C PRO A 165 -0.67 -8.72 -2.51
N SER A 166 -1.79 -8.04 -2.24
CA SER A 166 -2.48 -7.15 -3.19
C SER A 166 -1.57 -6.02 -3.70
N GLU A 167 -0.44 -5.78 -3.05
CA GLU A 167 0.65 -4.92 -3.51
C GLU A 167 1.09 -5.24 -4.95
N LEU A 168 0.97 -6.49 -5.40
CA LEU A 168 1.19 -6.85 -6.82
C LEU A 168 0.45 -5.90 -7.75
N LEU A 169 -0.77 -5.51 -7.44
CA LEU A 169 -1.64 -4.76 -8.34
C LEU A 169 -1.24 -3.29 -8.48
N MET A 170 -0.62 -2.70 -7.46
CA MET A 170 -0.51 -1.26 -7.35
C MET A 170 0.90 -0.69 -7.11
N VAL A 171 1.81 -1.42 -6.43
CA VAL A 171 3.09 -0.82 -6.02
C VAL A 171 4.10 -0.72 -7.16
N LYS A 172 4.95 0.31 -7.10
CA LYS A 172 5.94 0.59 -8.15
C LYS A 172 7.00 -0.50 -8.28
N TYR A 173 7.47 -1.08 -7.16
CA TYR A 173 8.50 -2.13 -7.23
C TYR A 173 8.01 -3.41 -7.93
N ALA A 174 6.70 -3.69 -7.94
CA ALA A 174 6.12 -4.82 -8.64
C ALA A 174 5.82 -4.54 -10.14
N GLN A 175 6.09 -3.34 -10.65
CA GLN A 175 5.83 -2.98 -12.05
C GLN A 175 6.56 -3.90 -13.04
N GLN A 176 7.83 -4.20 -12.78
CA GLN A 176 8.60 -5.10 -13.65
C GLN A 176 8.07 -6.53 -13.60
N LEU A 177 7.65 -6.98 -12.39
CA LEU A 177 7.02 -8.28 -12.24
C LEU A 177 5.70 -8.37 -13.02
N ARG A 178 4.82 -7.36 -12.93
CA ARG A 178 3.58 -7.34 -13.74
C ARG A 178 3.86 -7.46 -15.24
N LYS A 179 4.84 -6.72 -15.76
CA LYS A 179 5.25 -6.80 -17.17
C LYS A 179 5.84 -8.17 -17.52
N TYR A 180 6.59 -8.77 -16.61
CA TYR A 180 7.16 -10.10 -16.78
C TYR A 180 6.06 -11.16 -16.83
N LEU A 181 5.16 -11.18 -15.86
CA LEU A 181 4.03 -12.10 -15.83
C LEU A 181 3.14 -11.95 -17.06
N ALA A 182 2.79 -10.72 -17.44
CA ALA A 182 1.97 -10.42 -18.61
C ALA A 182 2.56 -10.97 -19.93
N LYS A 183 3.89 -10.98 -20.05
CA LYS A 183 4.59 -11.52 -21.24
C LYS A 183 4.75 -13.04 -21.19
N THR A 184 4.84 -13.61 -20.00
CA THR A 184 5.14 -15.03 -19.81
C THR A 184 3.90 -15.90 -19.83
N PHE A 185 2.79 -15.42 -19.28
CA PHE A 185 1.56 -16.17 -19.16
C PHE A 185 0.50 -15.69 -20.15
N ASN A 186 -0.22 -16.66 -20.70
CA ASN A 186 -1.29 -16.40 -21.67
C ASN A 186 -2.61 -16.08 -20.97
N LYS A 187 -2.84 -16.67 -19.79
CA LYS A 187 -4.00 -16.40 -18.97
C LYS A 187 -3.58 -16.09 -17.53
N ILE A 188 -4.08 -14.99 -16.99
CA ILE A 188 -3.86 -14.56 -15.61
C ILE A 188 -5.22 -14.31 -14.96
N ASN A 189 -5.56 -15.11 -13.97
CA ASN A 189 -6.74 -14.92 -13.15
C ASN A 189 -6.34 -14.33 -11.81
N ILE A 190 -6.99 -13.25 -11.40
CA ILE A 190 -6.82 -12.61 -10.12
C ILE A 190 -8.12 -12.72 -9.34
N ILE A 191 -8.07 -13.35 -8.17
CA ILE A 191 -9.21 -13.39 -7.23
C ILE A 191 -8.83 -12.52 -6.04
N SER A 192 -9.59 -11.46 -5.79
CA SER A 192 -9.44 -10.60 -4.61
C SER A 192 -10.58 -10.83 -3.63
N PHE A 193 -10.35 -10.45 -2.38
CA PHE A 193 -11.32 -10.62 -1.30
C PHE A 193 -11.79 -9.26 -0.79
N GLU A 194 -13.09 -9.14 -0.47
CA GLU A 194 -13.64 -7.97 0.20
C GLU A 194 -13.19 -7.94 1.67
N ASN A 195 -13.20 -9.10 2.33
CA ASN A 195 -12.76 -9.28 3.71
C ASN A 195 -11.30 -9.72 3.78
N LEU A 196 -10.62 -9.41 4.88
CA LEU A 196 -9.30 -9.97 5.16
C LEU A 196 -9.41 -11.49 5.38
N VAL A 197 -8.58 -12.25 4.70
CA VAL A 197 -8.59 -13.73 4.74
C VAL A 197 -7.65 -14.26 5.82
N PHE A 198 -6.66 -13.46 6.21
CA PHE A 198 -5.75 -13.77 7.30
C PHE A 198 -6.14 -12.93 8.52
N GLU A 199 -6.76 -13.56 9.50
CA GLU A 199 -7.28 -12.86 10.70
C GLU A 199 -6.18 -12.20 11.55
N GLU A 200 -4.97 -12.76 11.50
CA GLU A 200 -3.85 -12.32 12.35
C GLU A 200 -3.05 -11.14 11.77
N ILE A 201 -3.25 -10.80 10.50
CA ILE A 201 -2.51 -9.74 9.83
C ILE A 201 -3.42 -8.82 9.03
N GLN A 202 -3.09 -7.53 9.08
CA GLN A 202 -3.73 -6.48 8.28
C GLN A 202 -3.14 -6.43 6.85
N GLN A 203 -2.91 -7.60 6.23
CA GLN A 203 -2.34 -7.70 4.89
C GLN A 203 -3.40 -8.20 3.92
N GLU A 204 -3.75 -7.36 2.96
CA GLU A 204 -4.57 -7.79 1.84
C GLU A 204 -3.81 -8.74 0.93
N VAL A 205 -4.46 -9.83 0.54
CA VAL A 205 -3.93 -10.80 -0.42
C VAL A 205 -4.85 -10.96 -1.62
N VAL A 206 -4.27 -11.51 -2.67
CA VAL A 206 -5.00 -11.98 -3.86
C VAL A 206 -4.51 -13.38 -4.22
N LEU A 207 -5.38 -14.18 -4.84
CA LEU A 207 -4.94 -15.39 -5.52
C LEU A 207 -4.49 -14.99 -6.92
N LEU A 208 -3.25 -15.33 -7.23
CA LEU A 208 -2.66 -15.16 -8.56
C LEU A 208 -2.59 -16.53 -9.24
N LEU A 209 -3.46 -16.75 -10.23
CA LEU A 209 -3.55 -18.00 -10.97
C LEU A 209 -3.10 -17.75 -12.41
N CYS A 210 -1.96 -18.31 -12.79
CA CYS A 210 -1.31 -18.05 -14.08
C CYS A 210 -1.17 -19.33 -14.90
N GLU A 211 -1.48 -19.27 -16.20
CA GLU A 211 -1.38 -20.40 -17.11
C GLU A 211 -0.53 -20.05 -18.34
N LYS A 212 0.41 -20.94 -18.70
CA LYS A 212 1.04 -20.98 -20.02
C LYS A 212 0.28 -21.99 -20.88
N ASN A 213 -0.32 -21.56 -21.96
CA ASN A 213 -1.14 -22.45 -22.82
C ASN A 213 -0.71 -22.42 -24.30
N GLY A 214 0.43 -21.82 -24.60
CA GLY A 214 1.00 -21.77 -25.94
C GLY A 214 0.24 -20.92 -26.97
N THR A 215 -0.81 -20.21 -26.57
CA THR A 215 -1.52 -19.27 -27.46
C THR A 215 -0.80 -17.95 -27.57
N ASN A 216 -1.09 -17.17 -28.62
CA ASN A 216 -0.59 -15.80 -28.77
C ASN A 216 -1.47 -14.75 -28.05
N GLU A 217 -2.59 -15.18 -27.47
CA GLU A 217 -3.48 -14.28 -26.73
C GLU A 217 -3.03 -14.16 -25.28
N HIS A 218 -3.02 -12.95 -24.77
CA HIS A 218 -2.71 -12.66 -23.37
C HIS A 218 -3.93 -12.01 -22.72
N LYS A 219 -4.55 -12.74 -21.82
CA LYS A 219 -5.79 -12.33 -21.14
C LYS A 219 -5.55 -12.19 -19.63
N ILE A 220 -6.22 -11.20 -19.04
CA ILE A 220 -6.31 -11.03 -17.61
C ILE A 220 -7.77 -10.97 -17.19
N GLU A 221 -8.10 -11.69 -16.15
CA GLU A 221 -9.45 -11.80 -15.61
C GLU A 221 -9.38 -11.47 -14.12
N HIS A 222 -10.33 -10.69 -13.65
CA HIS A 222 -10.41 -10.35 -12.23
C HIS A 222 -11.81 -10.57 -11.72
N ILE A 223 -11.90 -11.19 -10.54
CA ILE A 223 -13.12 -11.29 -9.75
C ILE A 223 -12.83 -10.88 -8.30
N GLU A 224 -13.83 -10.33 -7.63
CA GLU A 224 -13.82 -10.09 -6.20
C GLU A 224 -14.86 -10.99 -5.53
N VAL A 225 -14.43 -11.73 -4.51
CA VAL A 225 -15.30 -12.56 -3.67
C VAL A 225 -15.32 -11.98 -2.26
N LYS A 226 -16.40 -12.25 -1.53
CA LYS A 226 -16.57 -11.66 -0.20
C LYS A 226 -15.48 -12.12 0.77
N ASP A 227 -15.28 -13.43 0.85
CA ASP A 227 -14.38 -14.10 1.79
C ASP A 227 -14.07 -15.53 1.30
N THR A 228 -13.47 -16.35 2.13
CA THR A 228 -13.20 -17.76 1.82
C THR A 228 -14.45 -18.58 1.54
N GLN A 229 -15.60 -18.24 2.14
CA GLN A 229 -16.88 -18.91 1.82
C GLN A 229 -17.35 -18.54 0.42
N GLY A 230 -17.21 -17.27 0.03
CA GLY A 230 -17.47 -16.83 -1.34
C GLY A 230 -16.56 -17.52 -2.36
N LEU A 231 -15.30 -17.81 -2.00
CA LEU A 231 -14.39 -18.58 -2.84
C LEU A 231 -14.91 -20.01 -3.13
N LEU A 232 -15.48 -20.68 -2.14
CA LEU A 232 -16.03 -22.03 -2.27
C LEU A 232 -17.28 -22.11 -3.17
N THR A 233 -17.88 -20.97 -3.54
CA THR A 233 -18.97 -20.95 -4.52
C THR A 233 -18.50 -20.98 -5.97
N LEU A 234 -17.20 -20.78 -6.21
CA LEU A 234 -16.60 -20.82 -7.53
C LEU A 234 -16.23 -22.27 -7.88
N ASP A 235 -16.48 -22.67 -9.14
CA ASP A 235 -15.93 -23.92 -9.67
C ASP A 235 -14.47 -23.67 -10.10
N PRO A 236 -13.47 -24.24 -9.40
CA PRO A 236 -12.07 -24.03 -9.73
C PRO A 236 -11.68 -24.56 -11.13
N HIS A 237 -12.41 -25.54 -11.65
CA HIS A 237 -12.15 -26.12 -12.98
C HIS A 237 -12.75 -25.29 -14.12
N GLN A 238 -13.74 -24.44 -13.84
CA GLN A 238 -14.45 -23.65 -14.83
C GLN A 238 -14.52 -22.17 -14.47
N LEU A 239 -13.37 -21.58 -14.13
CA LEU A 239 -13.32 -20.15 -13.86
C LEU A 239 -13.69 -19.37 -15.12
N ARG A 240 -14.85 -18.69 -15.09
CA ARG A 240 -15.37 -17.83 -16.16
C ARG A 240 -15.56 -16.42 -15.63
N PHE A 241 -14.57 -15.58 -15.86
CA PHE A 241 -14.62 -14.17 -15.46
C PHE A 241 -14.65 -13.28 -16.70
N PRO A 242 -15.09 -12.01 -16.57
CA PRO A 242 -14.96 -11.05 -17.66
C PRO A 242 -13.50 -10.91 -18.07
N SER A 243 -13.19 -11.43 -19.26
CA SER A 243 -11.83 -11.46 -19.79
C SER A 243 -11.47 -10.13 -20.46
N LYS A 244 -10.27 -9.64 -20.22
CA LYS A 244 -9.71 -8.41 -20.80
C LYS A 244 -8.37 -8.70 -21.42
N ASP A 245 -8.07 -8.01 -22.53
CA ASP A 245 -6.73 -8.05 -23.10
C ASP A 245 -5.73 -7.41 -22.16
N ILE A 246 -4.55 -8.01 -22.01
CA ILE A 246 -3.50 -7.44 -21.19
C ILE A 246 -2.94 -6.20 -21.91
N ASN A 247 -3.06 -5.05 -21.26
CA ASN A 247 -2.38 -3.85 -21.69
C ASN A 247 -0.96 -3.82 -21.15
N PHE A 248 0.02 -4.15 -21.97
CA PHE A 248 1.45 -4.18 -21.58
C PHE A 248 2.02 -2.80 -21.20
N HIS A 249 1.34 -1.71 -21.54
CA HIS A 249 1.73 -0.35 -21.18
C HIS A 249 1.13 0.11 -19.85
N THR A 250 0.20 -0.65 -19.28
CA THR A 250 -0.42 -0.32 -17.99
C THR A 250 0.54 -0.63 -16.86
N ASP A 251 0.91 0.40 -16.11
CA ASP A 251 1.84 0.27 -14.99
C ASP A 251 1.19 -0.35 -13.73
N LYS A 252 -0.13 -0.30 -13.62
CA LYS A 252 -0.90 -0.83 -12.47
C LYS A 252 -2.04 -1.74 -12.93
N TRP A 253 -2.23 -2.84 -12.22
CA TRP A 253 -3.32 -3.79 -12.49
C TRP A 253 -4.62 -3.44 -11.77
N THR A 254 -4.65 -2.41 -10.97
CA THR A 254 -5.89 -1.84 -10.40
C THR A 254 -6.90 -1.39 -11.46
N TYR A 255 -6.44 -1.09 -12.68
CA TYR A 255 -7.32 -0.83 -13.83
C TYR A 255 -8.22 -2.03 -14.17
N TYR A 256 -7.82 -3.25 -13.89
CA TYR A 256 -8.60 -4.44 -14.21
C TYR A 256 -9.81 -4.67 -13.30
N PHE A 257 -9.95 -3.88 -12.22
CA PHE A 257 -11.20 -3.81 -11.45
C PHE A 257 -12.36 -3.16 -12.20
N LEU A 258 -12.05 -2.42 -13.27
CA LEU A 258 -13.03 -1.68 -14.05
C LEU A 258 -13.53 -2.52 -15.23
N ASP A 259 -14.78 -2.29 -15.63
CA ASP A 259 -15.33 -2.91 -16.84
C ASP A 259 -14.85 -2.21 -18.13
N LYS A 260 -15.26 -2.73 -19.28
CA LYS A 260 -14.82 -2.20 -20.58
C LYS A 260 -15.28 -0.75 -20.79
N MET A 261 -16.53 -0.42 -20.45
CA MET A 261 -17.05 0.94 -20.64
C MET A 261 -16.31 1.96 -19.75
N GLU A 262 -16.01 1.56 -18.51
CA GLU A 262 -15.23 2.34 -17.57
C GLU A 262 -13.81 2.58 -18.09
N LEU A 263 -13.15 1.53 -18.62
CA LEU A 263 -11.82 1.62 -19.23
C LEU A 263 -11.82 2.50 -20.48
N ASP A 264 -12.81 2.36 -21.36
CA ASP A 264 -12.94 3.15 -22.59
C ASP A 264 -13.07 4.65 -22.26
N LEU A 265 -13.81 5.02 -21.21
CA LEU A 265 -13.88 6.40 -20.74
C LEU A 265 -12.52 6.91 -20.23
N LEU A 266 -11.82 6.13 -19.40
CA LEU A 266 -10.51 6.51 -18.90
C LEU A 266 -9.48 6.65 -20.04
N ASP A 267 -9.50 5.76 -21.02
CA ASP A 267 -8.59 5.83 -22.18
C ASP A 267 -8.90 7.02 -23.10
N LYS A 268 -10.18 7.40 -23.22
CA LYS A 268 -10.60 8.62 -23.94
C LYS A 268 -9.96 9.86 -23.34
N VAL A 269 -9.94 9.97 -22.00
CA VAL A 269 -9.42 11.15 -21.29
C VAL A 269 -7.92 11.07 -21.00
N LYS A 270 -7.31 9.88 -20.96
CA LYS A 270 -5.89 9.67 -20.61
C LYS A 270 -4.90 10.36 -21.57
N LYS A 271 -5.31 10.69 -22.78
CA LYS A 271 -4.50 11.45 -23.76
C LYS A 271 -4.39 12.94 -23.40
N ALA A 272 -5.13 13.39 -22.40
CA ALA A 272 -5.12 14.76 -21.91
C ALA A 272 -4.06 14.98 -20.83
N THR A 273 -4.04 16.18 -20.27
CA THR A 273 -3.03 16.64 -19.32
C THR A 273 -3.15 16.02 -17.94
N THR A 274 -2.01 15.86 -17.28
CA THR A 274 -1.91 15.41 -15.90
C THR A 274 -1.37 16.53 -15.00
N ILE A 275 -1.41 16.34 -13.67
CA ILE A 275 -0.87 17.31 -12.71
C ILE A 275 0.58 17.67 -13.05
N SER A 276 1.42 16.72 -13.49
CA SER A 276 2.82 16.98 -13.86
C SER A 276 2.98 17.91 -15.06
N SER A 277 1.94 18.11 -15.87
CA SER A 277 1.95 19.12 -16.94
C SER A 277 2.00 20.55 -16.39
N PHE A 278 1.44 20.78 -15.20
CA PHE A 278 1.22 22.10 -14.60
C PHE A 278 2.02 22.34 -13.30
N ALA A 279 2.48 21.30 -12.63
CA ALA A 279 3.16 21.42 -11.35
C ALA A 279 4.19 20.31 -11.13
N ASN A 280 5.20 20.62 -10.31
CA ASN A 280 6.12 19.63 -9.74
C ASN A 280 5.67 19.28 -8.33
N VAL A 281 5.62 17.98 -8.02
CA VAL A 281 5.24 17.47 -6.71
C VAL A 281 6.45 16.85 -6.03
N GLU A 282 6.74 17.29 -4.81
CA GLU A 282 7.85 16.79 -4.00
C GLU A 282 7.34 16.31 -2.63
N VAL A 283 8.08 15.40 -2.01
CA VAL A 283 7.81 15.02 -0.61
C VAL A 283 7.97 16.25 0.27
N GLY A 284 7.15 16.39 1.31
CA GLY A 284 7.32 17.41 2.34
C GLY A 284 8.67 17.30 3.04
N ILE A 285 9.00 18.29 3.84
CA ILE A 285 10.30 18.41 4.50
C ILE A 285 10.55 17.21 5.41
N THR A 286 11.67 16.52 5.20
CA THR A 286 12.12 15.42 6.07
C THR A 286 12.95 15.97 7.20
N THR A 287 12.33 16.13 8.36
CA THR A 287 13.00 16.72 9.55
C THR A 287 13.98 15.76 10.23
N GLY A 288 13.77 14.45 10.09
CA GLY A 288 14.49 13.41 10.85
C GLY A 288 13.85 13.11 12.21
N SER A 289 13.22 14.09 12.83
CA SER A 289 12.39 13.93 14.03
C SER A 289 11.29 14.98 14.06
N ASN A 290 10.10 14.64 13.55
CA ASN A 290 8.98 15.58 13.54
C ASN A 290 8.61 16.05 14.96
N ASN A 291 8.77 15.21 15.99
CA ASN A 291 8.45 15.59 17.36
C ASN A 291 9.36 16.69 17.91
N PHE A 292 10.60 16.73 17.47
CA PHE A 292 11.57 17.75 17.87
C PHE A 292 11.43 19.04 17.02
N PHE A 293 11.35 18.90 15.70
CA PHE A 293 11.39 20.06 14.80
C PHE A 293 10.01 20.69 14.56
N THR A 294 8.90 20.06 14.99
CA THR A 294 7.56 20.65 14.86
C THR A 294 6.92 20.86 16.22
N VAL A 295 6.62 22.12 16.53
CA VAL A 295 6.26 22.52 17.91
C VAL A 295 5.01 23.41 17.96
N PRO A 296 4.30 23.43 19.11
CA PRO A 296 3.24 24.39 19.39
C PRO A 296 3.80 25.75 19.85
N GLN A 297 2.93 26.75 19.98
CA GLN A 297 3.30 28.09 20.43
C GLN A 297 3.92 28.10 21.84
N SER A 298 3.41 27.27 22.74
CA SER A 298 3.94 27.15 24.12
C SER A 298 5.42 26.81 24.15
N VAL A 299 5.90 25.90 23.31
CA VAL A 299 7.31 25.53 23.20
C VAL A 299 8.14 26.68 22.62
N VAL A 300 7.62 27.37 21.57
CA VAL A 300 8.29 28.55 20.99
C VAL A 300 8.49 29.62 22.04
N SER A 301 7.48 29.88 22.87
CA SER A 301 7.54 30.86 23.94
C SER A 301 8.48 30.44 25.07
N MET A 302 8.40 29.18 25.53
CA MET A 302 9.20 28.63 26.63
C MET A 302 10.71 28.74 26.37
N TYR A 303 11.14 28.42 25.15
CA TYR A 303 12.55 28.43 24.78
C TYR A 303 12.95 29.65 23.95
N GLN A 304 12.11 30.66 23.81
CA GLN A 304 12.40 31.89 23.06
C GLN A 304 12.88 31.61 21.63
N LEU A 305 12.15 30.78 20.90
CA LEU A 305 12.51 30.27 19.55
C LEU A 305 11.89 31.09 18.42
N GLN A 306 11.37 32.29 18.63
CA GLN A 306 10.59 33.08 17.66
C GLN A 306 11.36 33.29 16.35
N ASP A 307 12.66 33.56 16.41
CA ASP A 307 13.49 33.84 15.23
C ASP A 307 13.70 32.59 14.35
N TYR A 308 13.53 31.41 14.92
CA TYR A 308 13.70 30.12 14.26
C TYR A 308 12.36 29.45 13.88
N ALA A 309 11.26 29.96 14.41
CA ALA A 309 9.93 29.39 14.19
C ALA A 309 9.32 29.88 12.85
N ARG A 310 8.93 28.97 12.01
CA ARG A 310 8.27 29.26 10.70
C ARG A 310 6.88 28.66 10.70
N PRO A 311 5.88 29.34 10.07
CA PRO A 311 4.54 28.81 9.94
C PRO A 311 4.57 27.41 9.31
N MET A 312 3.79 26.48 9.88
CA MET A 312 3.74 25.10 9.43
C MET A 312 2.33 24.51 9.54
N VAL A 313 2.06 23.55 8.66
CA VAL A 313 0.93 22.63 8.75
C VAL A 313 1.41 21.19 8.59
N GLY A 314 1.09 20.34 9.58
CA GLY A 314 1.64 18.98 9.67
C GLY A 314 0.61 17.85 9.70
N ARG A 315 -0.69 18.17 9.80
CA ARG A 315 -1.75 17.15 9.87
C ARG A 315 -2.95 17.55 9.01
N SER A 316 -3.59 16.56 8.40
CA SER A 316 -4.79 16.76 7.55
C SER A 316 -5.94 17.44 8.29
N VAL A 317 -6.10 17.17 9.58
CA VAL A 317 -7.13 17.79 10.44
C VAL A 317 -6.95 19.31 10.63
N GLN A 318 -5.75 19.83 10.38
CA GLN A 318 -5.43 21.26 10.44
C GLN A 318 -5.85 22.02 9.18
N VAL A 319 -6.33 21.31 8.14
CA VAL A 319 -6.64 21.87 6.83
C VAL A 319 -8.07 21.48 6.44
N ASN A 320 -9.01 22.44 6.58
CA ASN A 320 -10.43 22.25 6.29
C ASN A 320 -10.93 23.21 5.19
N SER A 321 -10.04 23.56 4.24
CA SER A 321 -10.31 24.58 3.23
C SER A 321 -9.63 24.22 1.92
N LEU A 322 -10.01 24.88 0.84
CA LEU A 322 -9.29 24.85 -0.45
C LEU A 322 -8.08 25.78 -0.45
N CYS A 323 -8.16 26.86 0.37
CA CYS A 323 -7.10 27.84 0.57
C CYS A 323 -6.71 27.90 2.04
N PHE A 324 -5.45 27.52 2.35
CA PHE A 324 -4.91 27.63 3.70
C PHE A 324 -4.32 29.03 3.89
N THR A 325 -5.03 29.86 4.64
CA THR A 325 -4.70 31.28 4.86
C THR A 325 -3.95 31.51 6.18
N LYS A 326 -3.40 32.72 6.34
CA LYS A 326 -2.82 33.13 7.63
C LYS A 326 -3.81 33.07 8.80
N ARG A 327 -5.12 33.25 8.52
CA ARG A 327 -6.18 33.11 9.53
C ARG A 327 -6.31 31.66 9.98
N ASP A 328 -6.26 30.71 9.03
CA ASP A 328 -6.34 29.28 9.34
C ASP A 328 -5.11 28.82 10.15
N TRP A 329 -3.91 29.30 9.77
CA TRP A 329 -2.71 29.05 10.54
C TRP A 329 -2.79 29.60 11.95
N LYS A 330 -3.25 30.87 12.14
CA LYS A 330 -3.44 31.46 13.47
C LYS A 330 -4.44 30.68 14.32
N ALA A 331 -5.49 30.13 13.73
CA ALA A 331 -6.44 29.26 14.43
C ALA A 331 -5.77 27.97 14.93
N ASN A 332 -4.89 27.37 14.12
CA ASN A 332 -4.08 26.21 14.53
C ASN A 332 -3.12 26.58 15.68
N VAL A 333 -2.48 27.75 15.64
CA VAL A 333 -1.64 28.26 16.75
C VAL A 333 -2.45 28.41 18.03
N ALA A 334 -3.63 29.03 17.95
CA ALA A 334 -4.51 29.25 19.11
C ALA A 334 -5.04 27.95 19.74
N SER A 335 -5.11 26.85 18.96
CA SER A 335 -5.48 25.52 19.46
C SER A 335 -4.30 24.70 19.99
N GLU A 336 -3.14 25.33 20.19
CA GLU A 336 -1.88 24.65 20.60
C GLU A 336 -1.49 23.48 19.71
N ALA A 337 -1.89 23.50 18.44
CA ALA A 337 -1.43 22.54 17.47
C ALA A 337 0.07 22.76 17.18
N LYS A 338 0.77 21.72 16.73
CA LYS A 338 2.13 21.85 16.20
C LYS A 338 2.08 22.66 14.90
N ALA A 339 2.11 23.98 15.01
CA ALA A 339 1.94 24.93 13.91
C ALA A 339 3.23 25.68 13.54
N TYR A 340 4.35 25.30 14.13
CA TYR A 340 5.66 25.85 13.82
C TYR A 340 6.67 24.78 13.44
N LEU A 341 7.43 25.05 12.36
CA LEU A 341 8.65 24.33 11.99
C LEU A 341 9.84 25.12 12.53
N LEU A 342 10.68 24.47 13.33
CA LEU A 342 11.94 25.05 13.77
C LEU A 342 13.00 24.89 12.68
N VAL A 343 13.57 26.03 12.28
CA VAL A 343 14.57 26.15 11.21
C VAL A 343 15.81 26.77 11.80
N PHE A 344 16.71 25.92 12.27
CA PHE A 344 17.99 26.34 12.79
C PHE A 344 19.03 26.57 11.70
N THR A 345 19.92 27.50 11.93
CA THR A 345 21.11 27.78 11.10
C THR A 345 22.33 27.01 11.59
N PRO A 346 23.39 26.87 10.81
CA PRO A 346 24.61 26.19 11.23
C PRO A 346 25.20 26.72 12.54
N ASP A 347 25.13 28.02 12.76
CA ASP A 347 25.66 28.73 13.93
C ASP A 347 24.68 28.82 15.10
N SER A 348 23.49 28.26 15.02
CA SER A 348 22.45 28.34 16.06
C SER A 348 22.89 27.81 17.42
N LYS A 349 23.77 26.82 17.46
CA LYS A 349 24.28 26.24 18.71
C LYS A 349 25.24 27.17 19.41
N GLU A 350 26.00 27.97 18.67
CA GLU A 350 27.03 28.89 19.19
C GLU A 350 26.45 30.28 19.45
N ASN A 351 25.74 30.84 18.46
CA ASN A 351 25.25 32.21 18.43
C ASN A 351 23.78 32.37 18.84
N GLY A 352 23.05 31.25 19.04
CA GLY A 352 21.67 31.27 19.50
C GLY A 352 21.55 31.79 20.94
N ASN A 353 20.36 32.30 21.29
CA ASN A 353 20.08 32.69 22.68
C ASN A 353 20.10 31.46 23.62
N GLU A 354 20.05 31.66 24.92
CA GLU A 354 20.14 30.59 25.92
C GLU A 354 19.00 29.56 25.78
N GLY A 355 17.80 29.97 25.33
CA GLY A 355 16.70 29.08 25.07
C GLY A 355 16.98 28.14 23.90
N VAL A 356 17.58 28.63 22.81
CA VAL A 356 18.00 27.82 21.65
C VAL A 356 19.05 26.79 22.07
N LYS A 357 20.07 27.21 22.82
CA LYS A 357 21.12 26.31 23.32
C LYS A 357 20.54 25.22 24.22
N ALA A 358 19.65 25.61 25.13
CA ALA A 358 18.95 24.66 26.01
C ALA A 358 18.09 23.68 25.21
N TYR A 359 17.38 24.17 24.19
CA TYR A 359 16.54 23.31 23.33
C TYR A 359 17.36 22.29 22.55
N LEU A 360 18.47 22.71 21.93
CA LEU A 360 19.39 21.82 21.22
C LEU A 360 20.02 20.78 22.13
N LYS A 361 20.43 21.20 23.35
CA LYS A 361 20.95 20.29 24.38
C LYS A 361 19.93 19.23 24.80
N ASN A 362 18.65 19.59 24.92
CA ASN A 362 17.58 18.64 25.19
C ASN A 362 17.40 17.65 24.03
N GLY A 363 17.60 18.09 22.77
CA GLY A 363 17.61 17.22 21.60
C GLY A 363 18.73 16.17 21.67
N GLU A 364 19.93 16.55 22.08
CA GLU A 364 21.07 15.64 22.28
C GLU A 364 20.79 14.65 23.43
N ALA A 365 20.22 15.13 24.54
CA ALA A 365 19.83 14.27 25.66
C ALA A 365 18.75 13.26 25.30
N ALA A 366 17.92 13.56 24.28
CA ALA A 366 16.89 12.67 23.75
C ALA A 366 17.36 11.84 22.53
N ASP A 367 18.67 11.76 22.26
CA ASP A 367 19.29 11.02 21.15
C ASP A 367 18.77 11.43 19.76
N ILE A 368 18.27 12.64 19.59
CA ILE A 368 17.77 13.12 18.28
C ILE A 368 18.90 13.21 17.26
N ASP A 369 20.11 13.59 17.70
CA ASP A 369 21.34 13.64 16.90
C ASP A 369 21.77 12.27 16.36
N LYS A 370 21.45 11.18 17.08
CA LYS A 370 21.79 9.80 16.73
C LYS A 370 20.79 9.15 15.77
N GLY A 371 19.68 9.83 15.47
CA GLY A 371 18.67 9.33 14.50
C GLY A 371 19.27 9.16 13.10
N TYR A 372 18.83 8.14 12.35
CA TYR A 372 19.34 7.83 11.00
C TYR A 372 19.42 9.04 10.06
N LYS A 373 18.43 9.93 10.08
CA LYS A 373 18.39 11.12 9.20
C LYS A 373 19.14 12.33 9.76
N THR A 374 19.28 12.40 11.06
CA THR A 374 19.99 13.49 11.74
C THR A 374 21.48 13.22 11.80
N SER A 375 21.90 11.99 12.09
CA SER A 375 23.31 11.60 12.21
C SER A 375 24.13 11.70 10.91
N ILE A 376 23.48 11.71 9.75
CA ILE A 376 24.17 11.85 8.44
C ILE A 376 24.32 13.30 7.98
N ARG A 377 23.91 14.29 8.81
CA ARG A 377 24.05 15.73 8.54
C ARG A 377 25.34 16.26 9.17
N ASP A 378 25.94 17.24 8.54
CA ASP A 378 27.11 17.93 9.11
C ASP A 378 26.77 18.53 10.49
N GLN A 379 25.56 19.07 10.59
CA GLN A 379 24.97 19.55 11.84
C GLN A 379 23.57 18.97 11.97
N TRP A 380 23.35 18.13 12.97
CA TRP A 380 22.13 17.35 13.13
C TRP A 380 20.85 18.22 13.21
N TRP A 381 20.98 19.45 13.73
CA TRP A 381 19.87 20.40 13.88
C TRP A 381 19.52 21.17 12.61
N VAL A 382 20.35 21.14 11.57
CA VAL A 382 20.09 21.84 10.31
C VAL A 382 19.28 20.95 9.38
N ILE A 383 18.07 21.41 9.04
CA ILE A 383 17.20 20.70 8.09
C ILE A 383 17.58 21.09 6.66
N PRO A 384 17.92 20.13 5.78
CA PRO A 384 18.23 20.44 4.38
C PRO A 384 16.95 20.73 3.57
N SER A 385 17.11 21.48 2.48
CA SER A 385 16.10 21.66 1.43
C SER A 385 14.76 22.25 1.92
N ILE A 386 14.83 23.30 2.72
CA ILE A 386 13.64 24.05 3.14
C ILE A 386 13.19 24.97 2.00
N LYS A 387 12.08 24.59 1.33
CA LYS A 387 11.46 25.37 0.28
C LYS A 387 9.96 25.54 0.58
N LEU A 388 9.47 26.75 0.39
CA LEU A 388 8.05 27.08 0.45
C LEU A 388 7.38 26.68 -0.86
N SER A 389 6.22 26.03 -0.79
CA SER A 389 5.46 25.60 -1.97
C SER A 389 4.20 26.43 -2.18
N ASP A 390 3.71 26.48 -3.42
CA ASP A 390 2.49 27.19 -3.80
C ASP A 390 1.23 26.52 -3.27
N ALA A 391 1.24 25.19 -3.26
CA ALA A 391 0.12 24.38 -2.76
C ALA A 391 0.64 23.16 -2.01
N LEU A 392 -0.27 22.53 -1.28
CA LEU A 392 -0.07 21.33 -0.49
C LEU A 392 -0.98 20.23 -1.00
N PHE A 393 -0.49 18.99 -1.01
CA PHE A 393 -1.29 17.81 -1.31
C PHE A 393 -1.21 16.83 -0.13
N LEU A 394 -2.35 16.41 0.39
CA LEU A 394 -2.40 15.50 1.52
C LEU A 394 -1.97 14.09 1.07
N ARG A 395 -0.88 13.59 1.66
CA ARG A 395 -0.30 12.30 1.30
C ARG A 395 -1.21 11.13 1.64
N ARG A 396 -1.86 11.18 2.82
CA ARG A 396 -2.76 10.14 3.32
C ARG A 396 -4.16 10.68 3.49
N ASN A 397 -5.13 9.96 2.95
CA ASN A 397 -6.52 10.42 2.87
C ASN A 397 -7.48 9.27 3.13
N ASN A 398 -8.64 9.60 3.69
CA ASN A 398 -9.74 8.66 3.87
C ASN A 398 -10.73 8.76 2.70
N LEU A 399 -11.50 9.85 2.56
CA LEU A 399 -12.51 9.97 1.51
C LEU A 399 -11.91 10.29 0.14
N TYR A 400 -11.20 11.40 0.04
CA TYR A 400 -10.52 11.82 -1.19
C TYR A 400 -9.29 12.66 -0.87
N PRO A 401 -8.25 12.62 -1.71
CA PRO A 401 -7.08 13.47 -1.53
C PRO A 401 -7.43 14.95 -1.72
N LYS A 402 -6.85 15.81 -0.89
CA LYS A 402 -7.07 17.25 -0.96
C LYS A 402 -5.85 17.96 -1.54
N PHE A 403 -6.12 18.83 -2.52
CA PHE A 403 -5.23 19.90 -2.92
C PHE A 403 -5.60 21.17 -2.18
N VAL A 404 -4.61 21.92 -1.71
CA VAL A 404 -4.83 23.12 -0.90
C VAL A 404 -3.87 24.20 -1.31
N LEU A 405 -4.35 25.37 -1.70
CA LEU A 405 -3.53 26.54 -2.00
C LEU A 405 -2.90 27.07 -0.71
N ASN A 406 -1.61 27.39 -0.71
CA ASN A 406 -0.86 27.79 0.48
C ASN A 406 -0.63 29.31 0.56
N GLU A 407 -1.67 30.06 0.92
CA GLU A 407 -1.55 31.52 1.11
C GLU A 407 -1.00 31.92 2.51
N ALA A 408 -0.94 30.97 3.43
CA ALA A 408 -0.33 31.22 4.75
C ALA A 408 1.20 31.31 4.69
N GLY A 409 1.84 30.86 3.61
CA GLY A 409 3.28 30.68 3.58
C GLY A 409 3.73 29.63 4.56
N ALA A 410 2.95 28.55 4.74
CA ALA A 410 3.24 27.49 5.70
C ALA A 410 4.12 26.41 5.08
N TYR A 411 5.10 25.95 5.83
CA TYR A 411 5.88 24.76 5.50
C TYR A 411 5.11 23.50 5.84
N THR A 412 5.52 22.35 5.27
CA THR A 412 4.96 21.05 5.62
C THR A 412 6.03 19.98 5.70
N THR A 413 5.81 19.01 6.58
CA THR A 413 6.66 17.83 6.73
C THR A 413 6.22 16.71 5.77
N ASP A 414 6.86 15.56 5.84
CA ASP A 414 6.60 14.37 5.01
C ASP A 414 5.18 13.77 5.12
N THR A 415 4.33 14.36 5.96
CA THR A 415 2.90 14.04 6.05
C THR A 415 2.07 14.60 4.89
N MET A 416 2.58 15.61 4.19
CA MET A 416 2.00 16.21 3.00
C MET A 416 3.06 16.37 1.92
N HIS A 417 2.64 16.48 0.66
CA HIS A 417 3.52 16.81 -0.45
C HIS A 417 3.51 18.31 -0.71
N ARG A 418 4.66 18.82 -1.10
CA ARG A 418 4.86 20.18 -1.59
C ARG A 418 4.54 20.22 -3.07
N VAL A 419 3.77 21.19 -3.50
CA VAL A 419 3.38 21.37 -4.90
C VAL A 419 3.86 22.73 -5.39
N PHE A 420 4.73 22.71 -6.40
CA PHE A 420 5.29 23.89 -7.05
C PHE A 420 4.61 24.05 -8.40
N ILE A 421 3.73 25.03 -8.50
CA ILE A 421 2.96 25.32 -9.71
C ILE A 421 3.86 26.05 -10.69
N LYS A 422 3.82 25.64 -11.96
CA LYS A 422 4.68 26.22 -13.02
C LYS A 422 4.27 27.67 -13.33
N ASP A 423 5.23 28.44 -13.78
CA ASP A 423 4.98 29.82 -14.22
C ASP A 423 3.92 29.89 -15.32
N GLY A 424 3.08 30.91 -15.27
CA GLY A 424 1.97 31.10 -16.20
C GLY A 424 0.71 30.27 -15.92
N VAL A 425 0.72 29.39 -14.92
CA VAL A 425 -0.46 28.61 -14.51
C VAL A 425 -1.22 29.35 -13.41
N ASN A 426 -2.52 29.58 -13.61
CA ASN A 426 -3.38 30.17 -12.58
C ASN A 426 -3.55 29.19 -11.40
N LYS A 427 -3.03 29.58 -10.23
CA LYS A 427 -2.97 28.72 -9.05
C LYS A 427 -4.34 28.33 -8.51
N LYS A 428 -5.31 29.27 -8.51
CA LYS A 428 -6.70 28.99 -8.08
C LYS A 428 -7.39 28.04 -9.05
N ALA A 429 -7.26 28.29 -10.35
CA ALA A 429 -7.80 27.43 -11.40
C ALA A 429 -7.21 26.02 -11.31
N PHE A 430 -5.88 25.90 -11.09
CA PHE A 430 -5.20 24.62 -10.96
C PHE A 430 -5.78 23.79 -9.79
N VAL A 431 -5.89 24.39 -8.61
CA VAL A 431 -6.42 23.70 -7.42
C VAL A 431 -7.90 23.35 -7.60
N ALA A 432 -8.72 24.27 -8.12
CA ALA A 432 -10.15 24.04 -8.36
C ALA A 432 -10.39 22.91 -9.39
N SER A 433 -9.57 22.86 -10.45
CA SER A 433 -9.69 21.84 -11.51
C SER A 433 -9.51 20.40 -11.02
N TYR A 434 -8.88 20.20 -9.87
CA TYR A 434 -8.67 18.86 -9.31
C TYR A 434 -9.95 18.24 -8.74
N TYR A 435 -10.88 19.05 -8.25
CA TYR A 435 -12.09 18.58 -7.55
C TYR A 435 -13.17 18.15 -8.56
N ASN A 436 -13.03 16.95 -9.11
CA ASN A 436 -13.99 16.32 -10.02
C ASN A 436 -13.88 14.80 -9.95
N SER A 437 -14.90 14.09 -10.40
CA SER A 437 -14.99 12.63 -10.31
C SER A 437 -13.87 11.90 -11.08
N LEU A 438 -13.39 12.41 -12.21
CA LEU A 438 -12.28 11.79 -12.95
C LEU A 438 -10.96 11.92 -12.21
N SER A 439 -10.61 13.12 -11.71
CA SER A 439 -9.38 13.31 -10.93
C SER A 439 -9.38 12.44 -9.67
N PHE A 440 -10.53 12.31 -9.01
CA PHE A 440 -10.68 11.45 -7.84
C PHE A 440 -10.57 9.96 -8.22
N ALA A 441 -11.15 9.53 -9.34
CA ALA A 441 -11.01 8.17 -9.84
C ALA A 441 -9.54 7.83 -10.16
N PHE A 442 -8.82 8.74 -10.85
CA PHE A 442 -7.40 8.54 -11.11
C PHE A 442 -6.55 8.54 -9.84
N ALA A 443 -6.89 9.33 -8.82
CA ALA A 443 -6.21 9.31 -7.53
C ALA A 443 -6.36 7.95 -6.84
N GLU A 444 -7.55 7.35 -6.85
CA GLU A 444 -7.78 6.00 -6.29
C GLU A 444 -7.04 4.92 -7.09
N ILE A 445 -7.06 4.98 -8.43
CA ILE A 445 -6.39 4.00 -9.29
C ILE A 445 -4.86 4.08 -9.14
N LEU A 446 -4.31 5.29 -9.06
CA LEU A 446 -2.86 5.52 -8.98
C LEU A 446 -2.33 5.41 -7.56
N GLY A 447 -3.16 5.60 -6.56
CA GLY A 447 -2.80 5.52 -5.16
C GLY A 447 -2.54 4.10 -4.68
N ARG A 448 -2.23 3.98 -3.41
CA ARG A 448 -1.98 2.72 -2.70
C ARG A 448 -2.97 2.60 -1.56
N ASN A 449 -3.65 1.49 -1.51
CA ASN A 449 -4.52 1.17 -0.40
C ASN A 449 -3.69 0.48 0.69
N PHE A 450 -3.79 1.01 1.91
CA PHE A 450 -3.29 0.35 3.10
C PHE A 450 -4.48 -0.08 3.95
N GLY A 451 -4.26 -1.05 4.83
CA GLY A 451 -5.26 -1.44 5.82
C GLY A 451 -5.87 -0.23 6.53
N GLY A 452 -7.11 -0.34 7.00
CA GLY A 452 -7.85 0.77 7.61
C GLY A 452 -8.41 1.81 6.64
N GLY A 453 -8.60 1.46 5.36
CA GLY A 453 -9.23 2.34 4.37
C GLY A 453 -8.42 3.61 4.03
N CYS A 454 -7.11 3.60 4.28
CA CYS A 454 -6.24 4.74 4.00
C CYS A 454 -5.70 4.70 2.57
N LEU A 455 -5.97 5.75 1.78
CA LEU A 455 -5.35 5.98 0.48
C LEU A 455 -4.06 6.80 0.66
N GLU A 456 -2.92 6.27 0.24
CA GLU A 456 -1.65 6.98 0.18
C GLU A 456 -1.21 7.20 -1.27
N LEU A 457 -0.76 8.41 -1.59
CA LEU A 457 -0.17 8.73 -2.89
C LEU A 457 1.27 9.23 -2.71
N MET A 458 2.18 8.73 -3.55
CA MET A 458 3.55 9.24 -3.65
C MET A 458 3.61 10.39 -4.68
N PRO A 459 4.64 11.26 -4.65
CA PRO A 459 4.73 12.40 -5.57
C PRO A 459 4.55 12.04 -7.05
N SER A 460 5.16 10.94 -7.51
CA SER A 460 5.01 10.50 -8.90
C SER A 460 3.61 10.00 -9.24
N GLU A 461 2.87 9.48 -8.26
CA GLU A 461 1.48 9.05 -8.42
C GLU A 461 0.54 10.26 -8.46
N VAL A 462 0.78 11.26 -7.62
CA VAL A 462 0.07 12.55 -7.68
C VAL A 462 0.29 13.22 -9.04
N GLY A 463 1.54 13.28 -9.52
CA GLY A 463 1.87 13.86 -10.82
C GLY A 463 1.17 13.19 -12.00
N GLY A 464 0.84 11.89 -11.87
CA GLY A 464 0.12 11.12 -12.88
C GLY A 464 -1.41 11.27 -12.87
N ILE A 465 -1.99 11.94 -11.87
CA ILE A 465 -3.44 12.15 -11.79
C ILE A 465 -3.88 13.03 -12.96
N TYR A 466 -4.93 12.63 -13.64
CA TYR A 466 -5.59 13.41 -14.66
C TYR A 466 -6.12 14.73 -14.10
N LEU A 467 -5.86 15.84 -14.80
CA LEU A 467 -6.29 17.17 -14.40
C LEU A 467 -6.94 17.92 -15.59
N PRO A 468 -8.26 18.13 -15.60
CA PRO A 468 -8.97 18.89 -16.60
C PRO A 468 -8.78 20.41 -16.34
N TYR A 469 -7.52 20.88 -16.47
CA TYR A 469 -7.18 22.27 -16.21
C TYR A 469 -7.77 23.19 -17.25
N ARG A 470 -8.45 24.24 -16.77
CA ARG A 470 -8.90 25.40 -17.54
C ARG A 470 -8.81 26.63 -16.65
N GLU A 471 -8.41 27.77 -17.20
CA GLU A 471 -8.30 29.02 -16.43
C GLU A 471 -9.66 29.47 -15.86
N GLU A 472 -10.75 29.22 -16.60
CA GLU A 472 -12.12 29.55 -16.18
C GLU A 472 -12.54 28.86 -14.89
N ASN A 473 -11.91 27.75 -14.52
CA ASN A 473 -12.17 27.05 -13.26
C ASN A 473 -11.77 27.88 -12.02
N GLU A 474 -11.05 28.99 -12.18
CA GLU A 474 -10.88 29.96 -11.10
C GLU A 474 -12.20 30.46 -10.53
N LYS A 475 -13.23 30.62 -11.38
CA LYS A 475 -14.54 31.16 -10.98
C LYS A 475 -15.26 30.34 -9.93
N ILE A 476 -14.98 29.03 -9.84
CA ILE A 476 -15.61 28.15 -8.83
C ILE A 476 -14.80 28.07 -7.53
N PHE A 477 -13.59 28.63 -7.47
CA PHE A 477 -12.66 28.45 -6.35
C PHE A 477 -13.25 28.89 -5.01
N ASP A 478 -13.82 30.09 -4.95
CA ASP A 478 -14.34 30.64 -3.68
C ASP A 478 -15.59 29.87 -3.20
N THR A 479 -16.48 29.46 -4.12
CA THR A 479 -17.63 28.60 -3.78
C THR A 479 -17.16 27.25 -3.25
N LEU A 480 -16.17 26.65 -3.89
CA LEU A 480 -15.62 25.37 -3.48
C LEU A 480 -14.89 25.47 -2.12
N ASP A 481 -14.14 26.57 -1.87
CA ASP A 481 -13.53 26.82 -0.55
C ASP A 481 -14.60 26.91 0.55
N HIS A 482 -15.70 27.60 0.28
CA HIS A 482 -16.83 27.69 1.21
C HIS A 482 -17.46 26.31 1.47
N MET A 483 -17.65 25.48 0.43
CA MET A 483 -18.18 24.13 0.57
C MET A 483 -17.27 23.26 1.47
N LEU A 484 -15.95 23.31 1.26
CA LEU A 484 -15.00 22.57 2.08
C LEU A 484 -14.98 23.03 3.54
N ARG A 485 -15.01 24.36 3.78
CA ARG A 485 -15.05 24.95 5.13
C ARG A 485 -16.29 24.53 5.93
N ARG A 486 -17.46 24.43 5.28
CA ARG A 486 -18.69 23.93 5.91
C ARG A 486 -18.81 22.40 5.94
N LYS A 487 -17.75 21.70 5.51
CA LYS A 487 -17.66 20.23 5.48
C LYS A 487 -18.76 19.59 4.61
N ALA A 488 -19.04 20.17 3.46
CA ALA A 488 -19.93 19.58 2.46
C ALA A 488 -19.52 18.15 2.14
N SER A 489 -20.48 17.29 1.83
CA SER A 489 -20.18 15.91 1.44
C SER A 489 -19.43 15.87 0.12
N ALA A 490 -18.72 14.76 -0.12
CA ALA A 490 -18.04 14.56 -1.40
C ALA A 490 -19.02 14.58 -2.58
N ASP A 491 -20.21 14.02 -2.40
CA ASP A 491 -21.25 14.02 -3.43
C ASP A 491 -21.75 15.43 -3.75
N GLU A 492 -22.00 16.25 -2.73
CA GLU A 492 -22.41 17.63 -2.90
C GLU A 492 -21.34 18.47 -3.64
N ILE A 493 -20.07 18.28 -3.30
CA ILE A 493 -18.96 18.92 -3.99
C ILE A 493 -18.92 18.49 -5.46
N LEU A 494 -19.00 17.19 -5.71
CA LEU A 494 -18.91 16.64 -7.06
C LEU A 494 -20.15 16.95 -7.92
N ASP A 495 -21.35 17.05 -7.33
CA ASP A 495 -22.54 17.48 -8.06
C ASP A 495 -22.36 18.89 -8.64
N TYR A 496 -21.76 19.78 -7.86
CA TYR A 496 -21.44 21.13 -8.31
C TYR A 496 -20.28 21.16 -9.32
N THR A 497 -19.19 20.47 -9.04
CA THR A 497 -17.96 20.59 -9.82
C THR A 497 -17.98 19.75 -11.10
N ASP A 498 -18.56 18.55 -11.10
CA ASP A 498 -18.67 17.71 -12.29
C ASP A 498 -19.50 18.37 -13.39
N GLU A 499 -20.57 19.08 -13.03
CA GLU A 499 -21.37 19.84 -13.99
C GLU A 499 -20.52 20.89 -14.70
N ILE A 500 -19.73 21.66 -13.94
CA ILE A 500 -18.97 22.79 -14.50
C ILE A 500 -17.70 22.30 -15.19
N ILE A 501 -16.94 21.37 -14.55
CA ILE A 501 -15.63 20.97 -15.02
C ILE A 501 -15.74 19.89 -16.11
N LEU A 502 -16.52 18.84 -15.87
CA LEU A 502 -16.60 17.69 -16.76
C LEU A 502 -17.64 17.87 -17.87
N HIS A 503 -18.85 18.30 -17.53
CA HIS A 503 -19.91 18.46 -18.53
C HIS A 503 -19.68 19.71 -19.38
N GLN A 504 -19.73 20.89 -18.80
CA GLN A 504 -19.58 22.15 -19.52
C GLN A 504 -18.13 22.40 -19.99
N GLY A 505 -17.16 22.11 -19.14
CA GLY A 505 -15.75 22.39 -19.39
C GLY A 505 -15.09 21.45 -20.39
N MET A 506 -15.33 20.13 -20.27
CA MET A 506 -14.75 19.11 -21.15
C MET A 506 -15.70 18.64 -22.26
N GLY A 507 -16.98 18.97 -22.19
CA GLY A 507 -17.99 18.50 -23.13
C GLY A 507 -18.32 17.01 -22.99
N LEU A 508 -18.14 16.42 -21.80
CA LEU A 508 -18.59 15.06 -21.53
C LEU A 508 -20.13 15.04 -21.46
N SER A 509 -20.72 13.98 -22.00
CA SER A 509 -22.16 13.76 -21.88
C SER A 509 -22.51 13.45 -20.42
N GLU A 510 -23.77 13.69 -20.02
CA GLU A 510 -24.28 13.33 -18.68
C GLU A 510 -24.02 11.86 -18.32
N LYS A 511 -24.10 10.95 -19.33
CA LYS A 511 -23.81 9.51 -19.14
C LYS A 511 -22.34 9.30 -18.76
N GLU A 512 -21.42 9.99 -19.44
CA GLU A 512 -19.98 9.89 -19.16
C GLU A 512 -19.63 10.50 -17.80
N VAL A 513 -20.26 11.59 -17.40
CA VAL A 513 -20.11 12.19 -16.06
C VAL A 513 -20.59 11.23 -14.97
N LYS A 514 -21.77 10.62 -15.15
CA LYS A 514 -22.28 9.59 -14.23
C LYS A 514 -21.37 8.37 -14.17
N LEU A 515 -20.81 7.97 -15.32
CA LEU A 515 -19.85 6.87 -15.37
C LEU A 515 -18.54 7.21 -14.63
N ALA A 516 -18.01 8.43 -14.79
CA ALA A 516 -16.83 8.88 -14.05
C ALA A 516 -17.06 8.85 -12.54
N ARG A 517 -18.24 9.29 -12.08
CA ARG A 517 -18.68 9.20 -10.68
C ARG A 517 -18.77 7.75 -10.20
N SER A 518 -19.32 6.87 -11.04
CA SER A 518 -19.43 5.44 -10.75
C SER A 518 -18.06 4.78 -10.58
N ILE A 519 -17.08 5.09 -11.44
CA ILE A 519 -15.71 4.60 -11.33
C ILE A 519 -15.11 4.97 -9.96
N TRP A 520 -15.17 6.26 -9.60
CA TRP A 520 -14.68 6.71 -8.29
C TRP A 520 -15.36 5.99 -7.14
N ARG A 521 -16.70 5.94 -7.13
CA ARG A 521 -17.48 5.28 -6.06
C ARG A 521 -17.16 3.79 -5.94
N LYS A 522 -17.00 3.09 -7.06
CA LYS A 522 -16.65 1.67 -7.08
C LYS A 522 -15.33 1.41 -6.37
N ILE A 523 -14.30 2.19 -6.67
CA ILE A 523 -12.96 1.97 -6.12
C ILE A 523 -12.87 2.44 -4.66
N ILE A 524 -13.45 3.59 -4.33
CA ILE A 524 -13.45 4.10 -2.95
C ILE A 524 -14.28 3.19 -2.03
N ASN A 525 -15.45 2.72 -2.46
CA ASN A 525 -16.28 1.83 -1.65
C ASN A 525 -15.53 0.53 -1.32
N ARG A 526 -14.83 -0.04 -2.29
CA ARG A 526 -13.99 -1.21 -2.10
C ARG A 526 -12.96 -0.97 -0.98
N ARG A 527 -12.37 0.21 -0.90
CA ARG A 527 -11.40 0.59 0.13
C ARG A 527 -12.05 0.84 1.49
N LEU A 528 -13.18 1.56 1.54
CA LEU A 528 -13.86 1.94 2.78
C LEU A 528 -14.63 0.80 3.44
N THR A 529 -15.18 -0.15 2.67
CA THR A 529 -15.82 -1.35 3.23
C THR A 529 -14.83 -2.12 4.09
N ARG A 530 -13.57 -2.20 3.68
CA ARG A 530 -12.49 -2.85 4.45
C ARG A 530 -12.16 -2.12 5.75
N GLU A 531 -12.20 -0.78 5.76
CA GLU A 531 -12.04 0.00 6.99
C GLU A 531 -13.12 -0.34 8.03
N THR A 532 -14.37 -0.45 7.60
CA THR A 532 -15.50 -0.76 8.49
C THR A 532 -15.35 -2.15 9.10
N LEU A 533 -14.90 -3.12 8.32
CA LEU A 533 -14.64 -4.49 8.78
C LEU A 533 -13.49 -4.53 9.79
N GLU A 534 -12.39 -3.84 9.51
CA GLU A 534 -11.23 -3.76 10.40
C GLU A 534 -11.62 -3.16 11.76
N LYS A 535 -12.33 -2.04 11.78
CA LYS A 535 -12.83 -1.42 13.02
C LYS A 535 -13.78 -2.35 13.79
N SER A 536 -14.59 -3.15 13.10
CA SER A 536 -15.47 -4.12 13.74
C SER A 536 -14.69 -5.28 14.36
N MET A 537 -13.60 -5.71 13.74
CA MET A 537 -12.70 -6.76 14.27
C MET A 537 -11.90 -6.25 15.48
N GLU A 538 -11.32 -5.05 15.42
CA GLU A 538 -10.64 -4.41 16.55
C GLU A 538 -11.56 -4.27 17.77
N LYS A 539 -12.83 -3.90 17.54
CA LYS A 539 -13.83 -3.81 18.61
C LYS A 539 -14.11 -5.18 19.23
N LYS A 540 -14.29 -6.23 18.42
CA LYS A 540 -14.48 -7.61 18.89
C LYS A 540 -13.27 -8.12 19.66
N GLU A 541 -12.06 -7.83 19.20
CA GLU A 541 -10.82 -8.24 19.88
C GLU A 541 -10.67 -7.51 21.23
N THR A 542 -10.99 -6.23 21.28
CA THR A 542 -11.00 -5.43 22.52
C THR A 542 -12.03 -5.96 23.51
N GLU A 543 -13.24 -6.29 23.03
CA GLU A 543 -14.28 -6.90 23.85
C GLU A 543 -13.88 -8.29 24.35
N LYS A 544 -13.23 -9.11 23.51
CA LYS A 544 -12.69 -10.43 23.89
C LYS A 544 -11.58 -10.32 24.95
N LYS A 545 -10.64 -9.37 24.78
CA LYS A 545 -9.60 -9.11 25.79
C LYS A 545 -10.21 -8.68 27.13
N LYS A 546 -11.19 -7.79 27.10
CA LYS A 546 -11.92 -7.34 28.30
C LYS A 546 -12.68 -8.49 28.98
N TYR A 547 -13.32 -9.37 28.20
CA TYR A 547 -14.01 -10.56 28.71
C TYR A 547 -13.04 -11.55 29.36
N ILE A 548 -11.87 -11.81 28.73
CA ILE A 548 -10.83 -12.68 29.31
C ILE A 548 -10.29 -12.07 30.60
N GLN A 549 -10.06 -10.77 30.64
CA GLN A 549 -9.57 -10.06 31.83
C GLN A 549 -10.58 -10.11 32.97
N LEU A 550 -11.88 -9.98 32.71
CA LEU A 550 -12.95 -10.14 33.67
C LEU A 550 -13.03 -11.59 34.20
N LYS A 551 -12.92 -12.59 33.31
CA LYS A 551 -12.89 -13.99 33.73
C LYS A 551 -11.67 -14.35 34.57
N ILE A 552 -10.52 -13.79 34.28
CA ILE A 552 -9.31 -13.95 35.08
C ILE A 552 -9.54 -13.35 36.49
N LEU A 553 -10.13 -12.17 36.58
CA LEU A 553 -10.46 -11.53 37.85
C LEU A 553 -11.48 -12.36 38.64
N GLU A 554 -12.53 -12.88 38.00
CA GLU A 554 -13.50 -13.81 38.63
C GLU A 554 -12.83 -15.08 39.15
N LEU A 555 -11.84 -15.64 38.45
CA LEU A 555 -11.06 -16.78 38.89
C LEU A 555 -10.16 -16.43 40.09
N PHE A 556 -9.55 -15.26 40.13
CA PHE A 556 -8.77 -14.80 41.28
C PHE A 556 -9.65 -14.63 42.51
N ASP A 557 -10.85 -14.05 42.37
CA ASP A 557 -11.82 -13.91 43.45
C ASP A 557 -12.34 -15.28 43.95
N GLN A 558 -12.50 -16.26 43.04
CA GLN A 558 -13.01 -17.59 43.37
C GLN A 558 -11.99 -18.47 44.10
N TYR A 559 -10.70 -18.20 43.97
CA TYR A 559 -9.60 -18.98 44.55
C TYR A 559 -8.80 -18.24 45.64
N ASP A 560 -9.24 -17.06 46.10
CA ASP A 560 -8.58 -16.23 47.12
C ASP A 560 -7.08 -15.94 46.80
N LEU A 561 -6.75 -15.78 45.54
CA LEU A 561 -5.39 -15.53 45.07
C LEU A 561 -5.17 -14.02 44.91
N GLU A 562 -4.18 -13.46 45.62
CA GLU A 562 -3.79 -12.06 45.39
C GLU A 562 -3.20 -11.85 43.99
N PRO A 563 -3.55 -10.74 43.28
CA PRO A 563 -2.98 -10.43 42.00
C PRO A 563 -1.49 -10.13 42.15
N ILE A 564 -0.65 -10.81 41.37
CA ILE A 564 0.79 -10.51 41.28
C ILE A 564 0.92 -9.10 40.66
N THR A 565 1.19 -8.13 41.53
CA THR A 565 1.60 -6.80 41.09
C THR A 565 2.98 -6.90 40.43
N GLN A 566 3.05 -6.85 39.10
CA GLN A 566 4.31 -6.60 38.41
C GLN A 566 4.76 -5.17 38.72
N ASN A 567 5.67 -5.05 39.70
CA ASN A 567 6.55 -3.89 39.82
C ASN A 567 7.67 -4.02 38.78
N THR A 568 7.79 -3.05 37.96
CA THR A 568 8.82 -2.42 37.13
C THR A 568 8.40 -2.20 35.69
#